data_399adc9c5cbd57020069c01ea2b6af55
#
_entry.id   399adc9c5cbd57020069c01ea2b6af55
#
_cell.length_a   1.000
_cell.length_b   1.000
_cell.length_c   1.000
_cell.angle_alpha   90.00
_cell.angle_beta   90.00
_cell.angle_gamma   90.00
#
_symmetry.space_group_name_H-M   'P 1'
#
loop_
_entity.id
_entity.type
_entity.pdbx_description
1 polymer ?
#
loop_
_entity_poly.entity_id
_entity_poly.type
_entity_poly.pdbx_seq_one_letter_code
_entity_poly.pdbx_strand_id
1 'polypeptide(L)'
;MRIVMIVLLAGISACISTPVLADDLSTSQMIQQLQPKKTLTRSLKVTKPSMSAEDKQFVDGLQGNTRSIVVEEREKLTEVVQKYDMPKLDLEIYFDFNSSNISQVAIPTLIKLGQTLNDPSLVKQRIIVSGHTDAVGSDNSNQKLSQARALSVKAFLVDNFQIDSQRLIAVGYGEDQLKDTADPEADENRRVTIVNIVM
;
A
#
# COMPACT_ATOMS: atom_id res chain seq x y z
N MET A 1 -1.71 70.03 3.80
CA MET A 1 -2.47 68.85 4.31
C MET A 1 -2.14 67.70 3.38
N ARG A 2 -1.17 66.83 3.77
CA ARG A 2 -0.66 65.72 2.95
C ARG A 2 -1.36 64.46 3.41
N ILE A 3 -2.13 63.85 2.52
CA ILE A 3 -2.82 62.57 2.74
C ILE A 3 -1.81 61.45 2.40
N VAL A 4 -1.40 60.65 3.39
CA VAL A 4 -0.59 59.47 3.22
C VAL A 4 -1.54 58.31 2.98
N MET A 5 -1.48 57.73 1.77
CA MET A 5 -2.24 56.57 1.39
C MET A 5 -1.41 55.32 1.73
N ILE A 6 -1.84 54.57 2.75
CA ILE A 6 -1.24 53.31 3.15
C ILE A 6 -1.85 52.22 2.26
N VAL A 7 -1.03 51.65 1.37
CA VAL A 7 -1.41 50.47 0.57
C VAL A 7 -1.10 49.26 1.40
N LEU A 8 -2.13 48.56 1.83
CA LEU A 8 -2.05 47.24 2.48
C LEU A 8 -1.86 46.17 1.42
N LEU A 9 -0.63 45.64 1.28
CA LEU A 9 -0.39 44.43 0.47
C LEU A 9 -0.81 43.21 1.29
N ALA A 10 -1.96 42.63 0.94
CA ALA A 10 -2.35 41.32 1.42
C ALA A 10 -1.57 40.24 0.64
N GLY A 11 -0.56 39.66 1.28
CA GLY A 11 0.18 38.52 0.75
C GLY A 11 -0.66 37.27 0.80
N ILE A 12 -1.16 36.86 -0.35
CA ILE A 12 -1.78 35.52 -0.52
C ILE A 12 -0.63 34.52 -0.58
N SER A 13 -0.37 33.84 0.54
CA SER A 13 0.53 32.68 0.58
C SER A 13 -0.20 31.50 -0.05
N ALA A 14 0.03 31.26 -1.33
CA ALA A 14 -0.40 30.04 -2.01
C ALA A 14 0.47 28.89 -1.50
N CYS A 15 -0.08 28.05 -0.63
CA CYS A 15 0.49 26.73 -0.36
C CYS A 15 0.44 25.89 -1.64
N ILE A 16 1.54 25.87 -2.38
CA ILE A 16 1.74 24.96 -3.50
C ILE A 16 2.06 23.60 -2.85
N SER A 17 1.04 22.76 -2.71
CA SER A 17 1.25 21.34 -2.40
C SER A 17 1.84 20.68 -3.64
N THR A 18 3.14 20.50 -3.68
CA THR A 18 3.81 19.66 -4.67
C THR A 18 3.35 18.23 -4.46
N PRO A 19 2.95 17.49 -5.51
CA PRO A 19 2.71 16.04 -5.38
C PRO A 19 4.05 15.40 -4.99
N VAL A 20 4.11 14.81 -3.80
CA VAL A 20 5.25 13.99 -3.37
C VAL A 20 5.15 12.69 -4.15
N LEU A 21 6.08 12.47 -5.05
CA LEU A 21 6.25 11.17 -5.72
C LEU A 21 6.50 10.11 -4.63
N ALA A 22 5.85 8.96 -4.75
CA ALA A 22 5.91 7.88 -3.76
C ALA A 22 7.34 7.39 -3.45
N ASP A 23 8.29 7.65 -4.35
CA ASP A 23 9.71 7.31 -4.21
C ASP A 23 10.45 8.10 -3.12
N ASP A 24 9.90 9.24 -2.69
CA ASP A 24 10.52 10.13 -1.69
C ASP A 24 9.99 9.94 -0.26
N LEU A 25 9.10 8.96 -0.01
CA LEU A 25 8.57 8.73 1.32
C LEU A 25 9.66 8.29 2.30
N SER A 26 9.77 9.00 3.41
CA SER A 26 10.62 8.58 4.52
C SER A 26 9.97 7.40 5.27
N THR A 27 10.80 6.62 5.97
CA THR A 27 10.32 5.54 6.86
C THR A 27 9.25 6.01 7.85
N SER A 28 9.43 7.22 8.41
CA SER A 28 8.44 7.82 9.35
C SER A 28 7.09 8.10 8.70
N GLN A 29 7.07 8.55 7.45
CA GLN A 29 5.83 8.79 6.70
C GLN A 29 5.15 7.46 6.34
N MET A 30 5.91 6.43 5.96
CA MET A 30 5.38 5.08 5.71
C MET A 30 4.74 4.49 6.96
N ILE A 31 5.41 4.62 8.13
CA ILE A 31 4.86 4.19 9.42
C ILE A 31 3.54 4.91 9.68
N GLN A 32 3.51 6.24 9.51
CA GLN A 32 2.31 7.04 9.76
C GLN A 32 1.13 6.63 8.85
N GLN A 33 1.39 6.35 7.57
CA GLN A 33 0.36 5.91 6.63
C GLN A 33 -0.18 4.51 6.95
N LEU A 34 0.69 3.60 7.41
CA LEU A 34 0.31 2.23 7.77
C LEU A 34 -0.28 2.10 9.18
N GLN A 35 -0.19 3.14 10.03
CA GLN A 35 -0.85 3.13 11.33
C GLN A 35 -2.36 3.38 11.20
N PRO A 36 -3.18 2.78 12.08
CA PRO A 36 -4.60 3.10 12.15
C PRO A 36 -4.80 4.60 12.40
N LYS A 37 -5.61 5.26 11.57
CA LYS A 37 -5.93 6.68 11.78
C LYS A 37 -6.60 6.85 13.14
N LYS A 38 -5.93 7.53 14.07
CA LYS A 38 -6.53 7.94 15.35
C LYS A 38 -7.56 9.02 15.06
N THR A 39 -8.83 8.70 15.09
CA THR A 39 -9.91 9.69 15.05
C THR A 39 -9.88 10.50 16.34
N LEU A 40 -9.30 11.69 16.30
CA LEU A 40 -9.41 12.69 17.36
C LEU A 40 -10.80 13.32 17.28
N THR A 41 -11.82 12.63 17.76
CA THR A 41 -13.15 13.23 17.95
C THR A 41 -13.40 13.46 19.45
N ARG A 42 -13.40 14.73 19.81
CA ARG A 42 -13.61 15.23 21.17
C ARG A 42 -15.03 15.01 21.72
N SER A 43 -15.92 14.33 20.98
CA SER A 43 -17.34 14.27 21.42
C SER A 43 -18.22 13.14 20.89
N LEU A 44 -17.75 12.13 20.20
CA LEU A 44 -18.55 10.92 19.97
C LEU A 44 -17.59 9.73 19.85
N LYS A 45 -17.81 8.72 20.70
CA LYS A 45 -17.14 7.43 20.61
C LYS A 45 -17.59 6.70 19.33
N VAL A 46 -17.06 7.11 18.18
CA VAL A 46 -17.14 6.28 16.99
C VAL A 46 -16.06 5.22 17.15
N THR A 47 -16.42 4.13 17.76
CA THR A 47 -15.61 2.91 17.74
C THR A 47 -15.60 2.42 16.31
N LYS A 48 -14.43 2.43 15.63
CA LYS A 48 -14.29 1.64 14.39
C LYS A 48 -14.80 0.22 14.68
N PRO A 49 -15.62 -0.37 13.79
CA PRO A 49 -16.05 -1.74 14.00
C PRO A 49 -14.83 -2.64 14.13
N SER A 50 -14.72 -3.37 15.24
CA SER A 50 -13.73 -4.43 15.35
C SER A 50 -14.02 -5.48 14.27
N MET A 51 -12.96 -6.04 13.69
CA MET A 51 -13.11 -7.11 12.70
C MET A 51 -13.97 -8.24 13.25
N SER A 52 -14.96 -8.71 12.47
CA SER A 52 -15.81 -9.83 12.85
C SER A 52 -14.97 -11.11 13.03
N ALA A 53 -15.47 -12.05 13.84
CA ALA A 53 -14.79 -13.34 14.05
C ALA A 53 -14.62 -14.11 12.72
N GLU A 54 -15.60 -14.02 11.84
CA GLU A 54 -15.58 -14.67 10.52
C GLU A 54 -14.51 -14.06 9.61
N ASP A 55 -14.45 -12.72 9.49
CA ASP A 55 -13.45 -12.04 8.68
C ASP A 55 -12.03 -12.26 9.23
N LYS A 56 -11.90 -12.31 10.56
CA LYS A 56 -10.63 -12.64 11.21
C LYS A 56 -10.19 -14.07 10.89
N GLN A 57 -11.09 -15.04 11.00
CA GLN A 57 -10.80 -16.44 10.68
C GLN A 57 -10.41 -16.60 9.20
N PHE A 58 -11.07 -15.87 8.30
CA PHE A 58 -10.73 -15.84 6.88
C PHE A 58 -9.29 -15.34 6.66
N VAL A 59 -8.94 -14.18 7.23
CA VAL A 59 -7.59 -13.60 7.13
C VAL A 59 -6.55 -14.53 7.76
N ASP A 60 -6.88 -15.17 8.89
CA ASP A 60 -6.01 -16.15 9.54
C ASP A 60 -5.75 -17.37 8.65
N GLY A 61 -6.74 -17.80 7.87
CA GLY A 61 -6.62 -18.90 6.93
C GLY A 61 -5.73 -18.63 5.72
N LEU A 62 -5.47 -17.34 5.40
CA LEU A 62 -4.58 -16.94 4.30
C LEU A 62 -3.08 -16.99 4.68
N GLN A 63 -2.77 -17.24 5.95
CA GLN A 63 -1.38 -17.27 6.44
C GLN A 63 -0.60 -18.45 5.86
N GLY A 64 0.68 -18.21 5.61
CA GLY A 64 1.61 -19.25 5.17
C GLY A 64 1.31 -19.83 3.80
N ASN A 65 0.27 -19.36 3.10
CA ASN A 65 0.00 -19.79 1.74
C ASN A 65 1.12 -19.34 0.81
N THR A 66 1.89 -20.30 0.31
CA THR A 66 2.85 -20.12 -0.78
C THR A 66 2.17 -20.28 -2.14
N ARG A 67 0.92 -20.74 -2.17
CA ARG A 67 0.11 -20.87 -3.39
C ARG A 67 -0.53 -19.52 -3.76
N SER A 68 -0.86 -19.37 -5.03
CA SER A 68 -1.68 -18.24 -5.49
C SER A 68 -3.04 -18.28 -4.80
N ILE A 69 -3.49 -17.12 -4.30
CA ILE A 69 -4.82 -16.92 -3.75
C ILE A 69 -5.82 -17.00 -4.91
N VAL A 70 -6.88 -17.79 -4.73
CA VAL A 70 -7.92 -17.96 -5.76
C VAL A 70 -8.81 -16.70 -5.86
N VAL A 71 -9.59 -16.60 -6.94
CA VAL A 71 -10.37 -15.38 -7.26
C VAL A 71 -11.31 -15.02 -6.10
N GLU A 72 -12.06 -15.97 -5.58
CA GLU A 72 -13.03 -15.76 -4.50
C GLU A 72 -12.35 -15.28 -3.20
N GLU A 73 -11.15 -15.79 -2.91
CA GLU A 73 -10.36 -15.34 -1.75
C GLU A 73 -9.87 -13.89 -1.94
N ARG A 74 -9.51 -13.50 -3.17
CA ARG A 74 -9.08 -12.13 -3.49
C ARG A 74 -10.22 -11.13 -3.37
N GLU A 75 -11.40 -11.48 -3.89
CA GLU A 75 -12.60 -10.64 -3.78
C GLU A 75 -12.97 -10.42 -2.32
N LYS A 76 -13.06 -11.50 -1.54
CA LYS A 76 -13.34 -11.42 -0.10
C LYS A 76 -12.28 -10.62 0.65
N LEU A 77 -11.00 -10.75 0.31
CA LEU A 77 -9.94 -9.96 0.93
C LEU A 77 -10.10 -8.47 0.62
N THR A 78 -10.47 -8.14 -0.61
CA THR A 78 -10.75 -6.75 -1.03
C THR A 78 -11.94 -6.18 -0.24
N GLU A 79 -13.02 -6.94 -0.10
CA GLU A 79 -14.18 -6.53 0.72
C GLU A 79 -13.79 -6.27 2.17
N VAL A 80 -12.99 -7.15 2.78
CA VAL A 80 -12.50 -6.97 4.17
C VAL A 80 -11.66 -5.70 4.29
N VAL A 81 -10.72 -5.46 3.37
CA VAL A 81 -9.88 -4.27 3.37
C VAL A 81 -10.72 -2.98 3.28
N GLN A 82 -11.73 -2.97 2.41
CA GLN A 82 -12.64 -1.82 2.23
C GLN A 82 -13.58 -1.64 3.42
N LYS A 83 -14.22 -2.72 3.89
CA LYS A 83 -15.18 -2.72 5.01
C LYS A 83 -14.60 -2.12 6.29
N TYR A 84 -13.33 -2.39 6.56
CA TYR A 84 -12.66 -1.91 7.78
C TYR A 84 -11.76 -0.69 7.55
N ASP A 85 -11.77 -0.08 6.36
CA ASP A 85 -10.90 1.07 5.98
C ASP A 85 -9.46 0.85 6.45
N MET A 86 -8.86 -0.28 5.99
CA MET A 86 -7.51 -0.67 6.39
C MET A 86 -6.47 0.35 5.91
N PRO A 87 -5.48 0.70 6.75
CA PRO A 87 -4.39 1.56 6.34
C PRO A 87 -3.63 0.95 5.17
N LYS A 88 -3.36 1.75 4.15
CA LYS A 88 -2.66 1.31 2.93
C LYS A 88 -1.63 2.32 2.47
N LEU A 89 -0.61 1.82 1.79
CA LEU A 89 0.48 2.57 1.19
C LEU A 89 0.75 2.02 -0.21
N ASP A 90 0.64 2.85 -1.23
CA ASP A 90 1.01 2.51 -2.60
C ASP A 90 2.47 2.86 -2.83
N LEU A 91 3.25 1.91 -3.35
CA LEU A 91 4.65 2.05 -3.68
C LEU A 91 4.89 1.70 -5.14
N GLU A 92 5.60 2.57 -5.85
CA GLU A 92 6.11 2.25 -7.17
C GLU A 92 7.37 1.38 -7.00
N ILE A 93 7.21 0.08 -7.20
CA ILE A 93 8.30 -0.89 -7.18
C ILE A 93 8.61 -1.30 -8.61
N TYR A 94 9.79 -0.92 -9.07
CA TYR A 94 10.23 -1.24 -10.42
C TYR A 94 10.77 -2.65 -10.50
N PHE A 95 10.39 -3.35 -11.58
CA PHE A 95 10.85 -4.67 -11.93
C PHE A 95 11.49 -4.64 -13.32
N ASP A 96 12.29 -5.64 -13.63
CA ASP A 96 12.80 -5.81 -14.99
C ASP A 96 11.66 -6.04 -15.97
N PHE A 97 11.88 -5.72 -17.24
CA PHE A 97 10.84 -5.83 -18.27
C PHE A 97 10.25 -7.25 -18.32
N ASN A 98 8.93 -7.33 -18.31
CA ASN A 98 8.15 -8.59 -18.31
C ASN A 98 8.65 -9.62 -17.27
N SER A 99 9.08 -9.17 -16.10
CA SER A 99 9.72 -9.97 -15.06
C SER A 99 9.17 -9.64 -13.67
N SER A 100 9.38 -10.56 -12.74
CA SER A 100 9.21 -10.35 -11.31
C SER A 100 10.53 -10.07 -10.60
N ASN A 101 11.66 -9.97 -11.33
CA ASN A 101 12.94 -9.60 -10.74
C ASN A 101 12.91 -8.13 -10.32
N ILE A 102 13.22 -7.88 -9.06
CA ILE A 102 13.27 -6.53 -8.51
C ILE A 102 14.44 -5.77 -9.13
N SER A 103 14.14 -4.64 -9.75
CA SER A 103 15.14 -3.76 -10.34
C SER A 103 16.02 -3.10 -9.25
N GLN A 104 17.27 -2.80 -9.57
CA GLN A 104 18.21 -2.15 -8.64
C GLN A 104 17.70 -0.79 -8.14
N VAL A 105 16.93 -0.07 -8.96
CA VAL A 105 16.36 1.24 -8.55
C VAL A 105 15.26 1.11 -7.49
N ALA A 106 14.63 -0.06 -7.34
CA ALA A 106 13.61 -0.31 -6.32
C ALA A 106 14.19 -0.68 -4.94
N ILE A 107 15.46 -1.06 -4.87
CA ILE A 107 16.09 -1.53 -3.62
C ILE A 107 16.03 -0.50 -2.49
N PRO A 108 16.31 0.81 -2.70
CA PRO A 108 16.20 1.81 -1.62
C PRO A 108 14.79 1.89 -1.02
N THR A 109 13.75 1.83 -1.87
CA THR A 109 12.34 1.86 -1.42
C THR A 109 12.00 0.61 -0.61
N LEU A 110 12.46 -0.56 -1.05
CA LEU A 110 12.24 -1.82 -0.32
C LEU A 110 13.01 -1.87 1.01
N ILE A 111 14.19 -1.24 1.10
CA ILE A 111 14.92 -1.09 2.36
C ILE A 111 14.11 -0.24 3.34
N LYS A 112 13.59 0.92 2.90
CA LYS A 112 12.72 1.76 3.73
C LYS A 112 11.47 0.99 4.19
N LEU A 113 10.85 0.22 3.30
CA LEU A 113 9.69 -0.62 3.63
C LEU A 113 10.03 -1.68 4.67
N GLY A 114 11.14 -2.40 4.53
CA GLY A 114 11.60 -3.40 5.49
C GLY A 114 11.83 -2.81 6.89
N GLN A 115 12.49 -1.64 6.95
CA GLN A 115 12.66 -0.88 8.20
C GLN A 115 11.31 -0.45 8.80
N THR A 116 10.38 0.01 7.96
CA THR A 116 9.02 0.38 8.37
C THR A 116 8.29 -0.79 9.01
N LEU A 117 8.31 -1.97 8.38
CA LEU A 117 7.59 -3.15 8.87
C LEU A 117 8.22 -3.77 10.13
N ASN A 118 9.46 -3.42 10.46
CA ASN A 118 10.14 -3.78 11.70
C ASN A 118 9.98 -2.72 12.80
N ASP A 119 9.27 -1.62 12.54
CA ASP A 119 8.94 -0.66 13.61
C ASP A 119 8.11 -1.33 14.72
N PRO A 120 8.36 -1.02 16.01
CA PRO A 120 7.62 -1.59 17.13
C PRO A 120 6.10 -1.47 17.04
N SER A 121 5.59 -0.46 16.35
CA SER A 121 4.14 -0.26 16.15
C SER A 121 3.54 -1.17 15.07
N LEU A 122 4.36 -1.72 14.17
CA LEU A 122 3.93 -2.54 13.04
C LEU A 122 4.41 -3.99 13.13
N VAL A 123 5.45 -4.29 13.93
CA VAL A 123 6.10 -5.61 13.99
C VAL A 123 5.17 -6.78 14.30
N LYS A 124 4.03 -6.53 14.95
CA LYS A 124 3.02 -7.55 15.27
C LYS A 124 1.85 -7.58 14.30
N GLN A 125 1.82 -6.65 13.35
CA GLN A 125 0.73 -6.53 12.39
C GLN A 125 0.91 -7.48 11.22
N ARG A 126 -0.19 -7.86 10.60
CA ARG A 126 -0.20 -8.60 9.34
C ARG A 126 -0.26 -7.64 8.17
N ILE A 127 0.46 -7.96 7.14
CA ILE A 127 0.64 -7.09 5.99
C ILE A 127 0.25 -7.85 4.73
N ILE A 128 -0.61 -7.24 3.92
CA ILE A 128 -0.85 -7.70 2.55
C ILE A 128 0.14 -6.96 1.65
N VAL A 129 0.81 -7.71 0.79
CA VAL A 129 1.64 -7.21 -0.30
C VAL A 129 0.88 -7.49 -1.59
N SER A 130 0.28 -6.46 -2.16
CA SER A 130 -0.57 -6.55 -3.35
C SER A 130 0.18 -6.08 -4.58
N GLY A 131 0.35 -6.94 -5.58
CA GLY A 131 0.91 -6.58 -6.88
C GLY A 131 -0.18 -6.17 -7.85
N HIS A 132 0.09 -5.13 -8.66
CA HIS A 132 -0.81 -4.64 -9.70
C HIS A 132 -0.03 -4.47 -11.02
N THR A 133 -0.75 -4.56 -12.13
CA THR A 133 -0.24 -4.25 -13.47
C THR A 133 -1.07 -3.13 -14.09
N ASP A 134 -0.59 -2.59 -15.20
CA ASP A 134 -1.42 -1.88 -16.16
C ASP A 134 -2.27 -2.88 -16.95
N ALA A 135 -3.10 -2.39 -17.88
CA ALA A 135 -3.98 -3.19 -18.72
C ALA A 135 -3.31 -3.64 -20.05
N VAL A 136 -1.98 -3.57 -20.15
CA VAL A 136 -1.27 -4.06 -21.33
C VAL A 136 -1.11 -5.57 -21.24
N GLY A 137 -1.65 -6.28 -22.23
CA GLY A 137 -1.54 -7.75 -22.32
C GLY A 137 -2.85 -8.47 -22.10
N SER A 138 -2.80 -9.67 -21.54
CA SER A 138 -4.01 -10.43 -21.16
C SER A 138 -4.15 -10.52 -19.66
N ASP A 139 -5.40 -10.49 -19.17
CA ASP A 139 -5.77 -10.60 -17.75
C ASP A 139 -5.04 -11.76 -17.05
N ASN A 140 -5.00 -12.95 -17.71
CA ASN A 140 -4.32 -14.11 -17.13
C ASN A 140 -2.80 -13.91 -17.00
N SER A 141 -2.17 -13.22 -17.97
CA SER A 141 -0.75 -12.87 -17.90
C SER A 141 -0.50 -11.85 -16.80
N ASN A 142 -1.31 -10.79 -16.74
CA ASN A 142 -1.24 -9.73 -15.72
C ASN A 142 -1.48 -10.28 -14.32
N GLN A 143 -2.43 -11.20 -14.18
CA GLN A 143 -2.68 -11.89 -12.92
C GLN A 143 -1.46 -12.68 -12.43
N LYS A 144 -0.83 -13.48 -13.31
CA LYS A 144 0.37 -14.25 -12.96
C LYS A 144 1.58 -13.35 -12.67
N LEU A 145 1.76 -12.30 -13.45
CA LEU A 145 2.87 -11.37 -13.29
C LEU A 145 2.76 -10.59 -11.98
N SER A 146 1.58 -10.06 -11.67
CA SER A 146 1.34 -9.33 -10.42
C SER A 146 1.52 -10.23 -9.19
N GLN A 147 1.06 -11.49 -9.24
CA GLN A 147 1.29 -12.45 -8.17
C GLN A 147 2.79 -12.76 -8.00
N ALA A 148 3.53 -12.98 -9.08
CA ALA A 148 4.96 -13.23 -9.01
C ALA A 148 5.72 -12.02 -8.43
N ARG A 149 5.34 -10.79 -8.80
CA ARG A 149 5.92 -9.56 -8.25
C ARG A 149 5.65 -9.41 -6.76
N ALA A 150 4.43 -9.66 -6.31
CA ALA A 150 4.08 -9.64 -4.88
C ALA A 150 4.90 -10.67 -4.09
N LEU A 151 5.10 -11.87 -4.63
CA LEU A 151 5.95 -12.91 -4.03
C LEU A 151 7.42 -12.50 -3.98
N SER A 152 7.96 -11.85 -5.01
CA SER A 152 9.34 -11.36 -5.01
C SER A 152 9.57 -10.30 -3.94
N VAL A 153 8.62 -9.36 -3.77
CA VAL A 153 8.70 -8.37 -2.69
C VAL A 153 8.62 -9.04 -1.32
N LYS A 154 7.70 -10.01 -1.13
CA LYS A 154 7.62 -10.79 0.11
C LYS A 154 8.93 -11.50 0.41
N ALA A 155 9.51 -12.19 -0.56
CA ALA A 155 10.78 -12.89 -0.41
C ALA A 155 11.91 -11.93 -0.01
N PHE A 156 12.03 -10.79 -0.69
CA PHE A 156 13.00 -9.75 -0.37
C PHE A 156 12.90 -9.29 1.09
N LEU A 157 11.68 -9.05 1.58
CA LEU A 157 11.43 -8.58 2.95
C LEU A 157 11.77 -9.66 4.00
N VAL A 158 11.43 -10.91 3.72
CA VAL A 158 11.75 -12.04 4.60
C VAL A 158 13.28 -12.24 4.68
N ASP A 159 13.95 -12.30 3.54
CA ASP A 159 15.35 -12.67 3.45
C ASP A 159 16.29 -11.56 3.97
N ASN A 160 15.96 -10.29 3.74
CA ASN A 160 16.83 -9.17 4.08
C ASN A 160 16.50 -8.50 5.43
N PHE A 161 15.27 -8.63 5.91
CA PHE A 161 14.81 -7.96 7.13
C PHE A 161 14.32 -8.92 8.21
N GLN A 162 14.41 -10.23 7.99
CA GLN A 162 13.99 -11.28 8.94
C GLN A 162 12.51 -11.13 9.37
N ILE A 163 11.70 -10.57 8.49
CA ILE A 163 10.25 -10.46 8.73
C ILE A 163 9.66 -11.86 8.63
N ASP A 164 8.88 -12.25 9.65
CA ASP A 164 8.20 -13.54 9.62
C ASP A 164 7.30 -13.67 8.39
N SER A 165 7.55 -14.69 7.57
CA SER A 165 6.80 -14.94 6.34
C SER A 165 5.30 -15.13 6.56
N GLN A 166 4.88 -15.56 7.76
CA GLN A 166 3.46 -15.70 8.14
C GLN A 166 2.77 -14.36 8.34
N ARG A 167 3.52 -13.29 8.59
CA ARG A 167 2.97 -11.93 8.65
C ARG A 167 2.64 -11.36 7.28
N LEU A 168 3.23 -11.90 6.20
CA LEU A 168 3.13 -11.34 4.86
C LEU A 168 2.23 -12.21 3.98
N ILE A 169 1.15 -11.63 3.48
CA ILE A 169 0.21 -12.24 2.53
C ILE A 169 0.47 -11.62 1.16
N ALA A 170 0.98 -12.39 0.20
CA ALA A 170 1.25 -11.91 -1.15
C ALA A 170 0.07 -12.19 -2.07
N VAL A 171 -0.46 -11.16 -2.72
CA VAL A 171 -1.65 -11.23 -3.59
C VAL A 171 -1.39 -10.50 -4.89
N GLY A 172 -1.66 -11.14 -6.03
CA GLY A 172 -1.69 -10.46 -7.33
C GLY A 172 -3.12 -10.08 -7.69
N TYR A 173 -3.32 -8.87 -8.13
CA TYR A 173 -4.61 -8.39 -8.63
C TYR A 173 -4.61 -8.18 -10.16
N GLY A 174 -3.45 -8.32 -10.82
CA GLY A 174 -3.38 -7.99 -12.24
C GLY A 174 -3.83 -6.56 -12.49
N GLU A 175 -4.71 -6.41 -13.47
CA GLU A 175 -5.36 -5.15 -13.85
C GLU A 175 -6.74 -4.94 -13.21
N ASP A 176 -7.21 -5.86 -12.34
CA ASP A 176 -8.54 -5.78 -11.72
C ASP A 176 -8.73 -4.54 -10.83
N GLN A 177 -7.64 -3.90 -10.39
CA GLN A 177 -7.68 -2.74 -9.49
C GLN A 177 -6.76 -1.63 -10.00
N LEU A 178 -7.08 -1.05 -11.15
CA LEU A 178 -6.37 0.09 -11.71
C LEU A 178 -6.46 1.29 -10.75
N LYS A 179 -5.36 2.03 -10.59
CA LYS A 179 -5.31 3.29 -9.84
C LYS A 179 -5.81 4.43 -10.71
N ASP A 180 -5.35 4.47 -11.97
CA ASP A 180 -5.89 5.34 -12.99
C ASP A 180 -6.76 4.51 -13.95
N THR A 181 -8.08 4.69 -13.84
CA THR A 181 -9.06 4.07 -14.74
C THR A 181 -9.31 4.87 -16.01
N ALA A 182 -8.87 6.13 -16.06
CA ALA A 182 -8.98 6.98 -17.23
C ALA A 182 -7.87 6.68 -18.24
N ASP A 183 -6.68 6.30 -17.74
CA ASP A 183 -5.58 5.76 -18.54
C ASP A 183 -5.18 4.37 -18.01
N PRO A 184 -5.79 3.29 -18.49
CA PRO A 184 -5.52 1.94 -18.00
C PRO A 184 -4.07 1.47 -18.22
N GLU A 185 -3.33 2.09 -19.14
CA GLU A 185 -1.93 1.76 -19.46
C GLU A 185 -0.92 2.63 -18.68
N ALA A 186 -1.40 3.56 -17.84
CA ALA A 186 -0.56 4.48 -17.08
C ALA A 186 0.44 3.73 -16.17
N ASP A 187 1.63 4.30 -16.03
CA ASP A 187 2.72 3.75 -15.22
C ASP A 187 2.34 3.58 -13.76
N GLU A 188 1.50 4.45 -13.21
CA GLU A 188 1.04 4.40 -11.82
C GLU A 188 0.13 3.19 -11.50
N ASN A 189 -0.39 2.49 -12.54
CA ASN A 189 -1.09 1.22 -12.38
C ASN A 189 -0.12 0.09 -12.03
N ARG A 190 1.15 0.18 -12.49
CA ARG A 190 2.22 -0.78 -12.17
C ARG A 190 2.82 -0.49 -10.80
N ARG A 191 2.16 -0.94 -9.74
CA ARG A 191 2.52 -0.64 -8.34
C ARG A 191 2.45 -1.85 -7.43
N VAL A 192 2.99 -1.69 -6.24
CA VAL A 192 2.76 -2.60 -5.11
C VAL A 192 2.04 -1.82 -4.01
N THR A 193 0.90 -2.32 -3.57
CA THR A 193 0.14 -1.77 -2.45
C THR A 193 0.43 -2.58 -1.19
N ILE A 194 0.81 -1.91 -0.13
CA ILE A 194 1.03 -2.48 1.21
C ILE A 194 -0.20 -2.14 2.06
N VAL A 195 -0.86 -3.16 2.61
CA VAL A 195 -2.04 -2.96 3.48
C VAL A 195 -1.75 -3.52 4.85
N ASN A 196 -1.95 -2.72 5.89
CA ASN A 196 -1.86 -3.18 7.27
C ASN A 196 -3.21 -3.71 7.75
N ILE A 197 -3.28 -5.00 8.08
CA ILE A 197 -4.48 -5.62 8.65
C ILE A 197 -4.52 -5.31 10.13
N VAL A 198 -5.38 -4.38 10.50
CA VAL A 198 -5.64 -4.01 11.89
C VAL A 198 -6.73 -4.92 12.45
N MET A 199 -6.36 -5.77 13.42
CA MET A 199 -7.28 -6.71 14.09
C MET A 199 -7.74 -6.20 15.45
#